data_2f16facdc4054ed530cceb5f6a9c992c
#
_entry.id   2f16facdc4054ed530cceb5f6a9c992c
#
_cell.length_a   1.000
_cell.length_b   1.000
_cell.length_c   1.000
_cell.angle_alpha   90.00
_cell.angle_beta   90.00
_cell.angle_gamma   90.00
#
_symmetry.space_group_name_H-M   'P 1'
#
loop_
_entity.id
_entity.type
_entity.pdbx_description
1 polymer ?
#
loop_
_entity_poly.entity_id
_entity_poly.type
_entity_poly.pdbx_seq_one_letter_code
_entity_poly.pdbx_strand_id
1 'polypeptide(L)'
;ESRATVDLTAAVWPVFAIAAEAISFPFLYSGDDWADLGALTAPQYPDPDGRFSSWVEGFVFQRPTDTLSLLKDIANGVSTQISYQGREMEGTQSPLQTLSRGWGSCRDFAVLFAEAARTLSLGARIVSGYLFDPETHLVGSEGAGSTHAWAEVFIPGAGWVAFDFRAGGRGMSFS
;
A
#
# COMPACT_ATOMS: atom_id res chain seq x y z
N GLU A 1 -21.85 4.78 23.50
CA GLU A 1 -21.73 5.45 22.19
C GLU A 1 -20.54 6.41 22.25
N SER A 2 -19.59 6.31 21.32
CA SER A 2 -18.45 7.24 21.21
C SER A 2 -18.65 8.08 19.97
N ARG A 3 -18.49 9.41 20.08
CA ARG A 3 -18.57 10.35 18.96
C ARG A 3 -17.26 11.12 18.87
N ALA A 4 -16.66 11.17 17.68
CA ALA A 4 -15.49 11.97 17.39
C ALA A 4 -15.76 12.88 16.19
N THR A 5 -15.23 14.11 16.23
CA THR A 5 -15.18 15.02 15.07
C THR A 5 -13.74 15.10 14.62
N VAL A 6 -13.50 14.90 13.32
CA VAL A 6 -12.16 14.92 12.74
C VAL A 6 -12.14 15.93 11.60
N ASP A 7 -11.18 16.85 11.64
CA ASP A 7 -10.92 17.79 10.56
C ASP A 7 -9.78 17.23 9.69
N LEU A 8 -10.06 17.03 8.40
CA LEU A 8 -9.07 16.54 7.43
C LEU A 8 -8.36 17.73 6.80
N THR A 9 -7.06 17.90 7.14
CA THR A 9 -6.22 19.02 6.69
C THR A 9 -5.07 18.59 5.79
N ALA A 10 -5.07 17.36 5.29
CA ALA A 10 -4.01 16.84 4.43
C ALA A 10 -3.87 17.65 3.13
N ALA A 11 -2.62 17.88 2.70
CA ALA A 11 -2.35 18.54 1.42
C ALA A 11 -2.82 17.69 0.24
N VAL A 12 -3.46 18.32 -0.75
CA VAL A 12 -3.95 17.63 -1.97
C VAL A 12 -2.79 17.04 -2.78
N TRP A 13 -1.61 17.65 -2.71
CA TRP A 13 -0.39 17.22 -3.39
C TRP A 13 0.76 17.18 -2.39
N PRO A 14 1.01 16.04 -1.75
CA PRO A 14 2.12 15.94 -0.80
C PRO A 14 3.47 16.01 -1.55
N VAL A 15 4.37 16.83 -1.03
CA VAL A 15 5.77 16.89 -1.45
C VAL A 15 6.58 16.09 -0.43
N PHE A 16 7.22 15.00 -0.87
CA PHE A 16 8.03 14.17 -0.01
C PHE A 16 9.49 14.63 -0.01
N ALA A 17 10.03 14.93 1.16
CA ALA A 17 11.44 15.24 1.35
C ALA A 17 12.24 13.94 1.52
N ILE A 18 12.46 13.21 0.42
CA ILE A 18 13.20 11.95 0.46
C ILE A 18 14.68 12.21 0.70
N ALA A 19 15.30 11.46 1.61
CA ALA A 19 16.73 11.49 1.84
C ALA A 19 17.50 11.06 0.58
N ALA A 20 18.63 11.73 0.32
CA ALA A 20 19.37 11.55 -0.94
C ALA A 20 19.73 10.10 -1.24
N GLU A 21 20.08 9.33 -0.20
CA GLU A 21 20.40 7.90 -0.29
C GLU A 21 19.20 7.02 -0.67
N ALA A 22 17.97 7.48 -0.42
CA ALA A 22 16.75 6.71 -0.67
C ALA A 22 16.00 7.13 -1.95
N ILE A 23 16.49 8.14 -2.68
CA ILE A 23 15.91 8.55 -3.97
C ILE A 23 15.97 7.40 -4.98
N SER A 24 17.07 6.65 -4.97
CA SER A 24 17.30 5.54 -5.90
C SER A 24 17.24 4.19 -5.21
N PHE A 25 16.47 3.26 -5.77
CA PHE A 25 16.43 1.85 -5.37
C PHE A 25 17.47 1.03 -6.17
N PRO A 26 18.21 0.09 -5.53
CA PRO A 26 18.15 -0.26 -4.11
C PRO A 26 18.92 0.74 -3.23
N PHE A 27 18.44 0.92 -2.01
CA PHE A 27 19.13 1.66 -0.96
C PHE A 27 19.19 0.84 0.33
N LEU A 28 19.99 1.27 1.29
CA LEU A 28 20.07 0.64 2.61
C LEU A 28 19.50 1.59 3.67
N TYR A 29 18.67 1.07 4.56
CA TYR A 29 18.25 1.78 5.75
C TYR A 29 19.43 2.04 6.70
N SER A 30 19.37 3.11 7.45
CA SER A 30 20.28 3.33 8.57
C SER A 30 20.13 2.21 9.61
N GLY A 31 21.12 2.03 10.50
CA GLY A 31 21.02 1.04 11.56
C GLY A 31 19.81 1.26 12.49
N ASP A 32 19.50 2.53 12.76
CA ASP A 32 18.35 2.90 13.59
C ASP A 32 17.02 2.62 12.88
N ASP A 33 16.87 3.04 11.62
CA ASP A 33 15.68 2.71 10.81
C ASP A 33 15.48 1.20 10.70
N TRP A 34 16.57 0.45 10.46
CA TRP A 34 16.50 -1.00 10.37
C TRP A 34 16.01 -1.65 11.66
N ALA A 35 16.50 -1.16 12.81
CA ALA A 35 16.08 -1.65 14.12
C ALA A 35 14.60 -1.34 14.41
N ASP A 36 14.15 -0.13 14.07
CA ASP A 36 12.76 0.30 14.27
C ASP A 36 11.77 -0.39 13.33
N LEU A 37 12.14 -0.60 12.08
CA LEU A 37 11.30 -1.29 11.09
C LEU A 37 11.21 -2.80 11.37
N GLY A 38 12.30 -3.43 11.80
CA GLY A 38 12.32 -4.84 12.19
C GLY A 38 11.63 -5.76 11.18
N ALA A 39 10.64 -6.50 11.63
CA ALA A 39 9.89 -7.45 10.80
C ALA A 39 9.10 -6.82 9.65
N LEU A 40 8.91 -5.50 9.65
CA LEU A 40 8.21 -4.81 8.56
C LEU A 40 9.01 -4.78 7.25
N THR A 41 10.31 -5.10 7.29
CA THR A 41 11.16 -5.21 6.11
C THR A 41 11.23 -6.62 5.51
N ALA A 42 10.66 -7.61 6.22
CA ALA A 42 10.74 -9.00 5.83
C ALA A 42 9.41 -9.52 5.26
N PRO A 43 9.44 -10.34 4.19
CA PRO A 43 8.26 -11.03 3.70
C PRO A 43 7.56 -11.85 4.78
N GLN A 44 6.24 -11.80 4.81
CA GLN A 44 5.40 -12.46 5.81
C GLN A 44 4.68 -13.70 5.26
N TYR A 45 4.68 -13.89 3.95
CA TYR A 45 4.03 -15.00 3.28
C TYR A 45 5.03 -15.89 2.57
N PRO A 46 4.85 -17.23 2.61
CA PRO A 46 5.73 -18.15 1.91
C PRO A 46 5.57 -18.00 0.38
N ASP A 47 6.68 -18.04 -0.32
CA ASP A 47 6.76 -18.06 -1.78
C ASP A 47 7.72 -19.17 -2.25
N PRO A 48 7.33 -20.45 -2.03
CA PRO A 48 8.26 -21.57 -2.21
C PRO A 48 8.74 -21.73 -3.67
N ASP A 49 7.91 -21.33 -4.62
CA ASP A 49 8.22 -21.44 -6.05
C ASP A 49 8.76 -20.13 -6.65
N GLY A 50 8.92 -19.09 -5.85
CA GLY A 50 9.40 -17.77 -6.30
C GLY A 50 8.46 -17.04 -7.27
N ARG A 51 7.19 -17.44 -7.34
CA ARG A 51 6.20 -16.86 -8.27
C ARG A 51 5.87 -15.42 -7.92
N PHE A 52 5.71 -15.15 -6.63
CA PHE A 52 5.42 -13.81 -6.14
C PHE A 52 6.64 -12.91 -6.32
N SER A 53 7.81 -13.37 -5.91
CA SER A 53 9.08 -12.65 -6.09
C SER A 53 9.35 -12.34 -7.56
N SER A 54 9.09 -13.28 -8.46
CA SER A 54 9.23 -13.07 -9.91
C SER A 54 8.26 -12.01 -10.43
N TRP A 55 7.03 -11.97 -9.93
CA TRP A 55 6.05 -10.94 -10.28
C TRP A 55 6.52 -9.56 -9.82
N VAL A 56 7.03 -9.44 -8.60
CA VAL A 56 7.57 -8.18 -8.05
C VAL A 56 8.79 -7.72 -8.85
N GLU A 57 9.74 -8.61 -9.13
CA GLU A 57 10.93 -8.30 -9.91
C GLU A 57 10.60 -7.81 -11.32
N GLY A 58 9.45 -8.20 -11.87
CA GLY A 58 8.96 -7.71 -13.15
C GLY A 58 8.74 -6.20 -13.23
N PHE A 59 8.67 -5.50 -12.09
CA PHE A 59 8.60 -4.03 -12.02
C PHE A 59 9.98 -3.35 -11.93
N VAL A 60 11.03 -4.11 -11.66
CA VAL A 60 12.40 -3.58 -11.52
C VAL A 60 13.12 -3.66 -12.86
N PHE A 61 12.83 -2.72 -13.76
CA PHE A 61 13.39 -2.73 -15.12
C PHE A 61 14.89 -2.45 -15.17
N GLN A 62 15.39 -1.73 -14.17
CA GLN A 62 16.82 -1.39 -14.06
C GLN A 62 17.22 -1.15 -12.60
N ARG A 63 18.51 -1.24 -12.33
CA ARG A 63 19.13 -0.86 -11.06
C ARG A 63 20.34 0.03 -11.32
N PRO A 64 20.41 1.28 -10.77
CA PRO A 64 19.39 1.89 -9.91
C PRO A 64 18.15 2.38 -10.68
N THR A 65 17.01 2.49 -9.97
CA THR A 65 15.77 3.11 -10.45
C THR A 65 15.24 4.08 -9.41
N ASP A 66 14.37 5.02 -9.80
CA ASP A 66 13.75 5.94 -8.84
C ASP A 66 12.80 5.17 -7.90
N THR A 67 12.97 5.36 -6.59
CA THR A 67 12.25 4.62 -5.55
C THR A 67 10.74 4.86 -5.60
N LEU A 68 10.31 6.13 -5.74
CA LEU A 68 8.88 6.44 -5.81
C LEU A 68 8.25 5.94 -7.11
N SER A 69 8.97 6.05 -8.22
CA SER A 69 8.49 5.54 -9.51
C SER A 69 8.29 4.03 -9.45
N LEU A 70 9.24 3.28 -8.88
CA LEU A 70 9.13 1.84 -8.69
C LEU A 70 7.88 1.49 -7.85
N LEU A 71 7.68 2.16 -6.71
CA LEU A 71 6.52 1.91 -5.86
C LEU A 71 5.20 2.25 -6.56
N LYS A 72 5.18 3.32 -7.37
CA LYS A 72 4.03 3.67 -8.21
C LYS A 72 3.75 2.62 -9.29
N ASP A 73 4.78 2.09 -9.91
CA ASP A 73 4.64 1.05 -10.94
C ASP A 73 4.08 -0.25 -10.33
N ILE A 74 4.54 -0.65 -9.15
CA ILE A 74 3.97 -1.79 -8.42
C ILE A 74 2.50 -1.51 -8.07
N ALA A 75 2.18 -0.32 -7.54
CA ALA A 75 0.81 0.04 -7.18
C ALA A 75 -0.12 0.08 -8.41
N ASN A 76 0.37 0.58 -9.54
CA ASN A 76 -0.35 0.52 -10.82
C ASN A 76 -0.55 -0.93 -11.29
N GLY A 77 0.47 -1.78 -11.14
CA GLY A 77 0.38 -3.20 -11.44
C GLY A 77 -0.71 -3.89 -10.62
N VAL A 78 -0.77 -3.63 -9.30
CA VAL A 78 -1.85 -4.11 -8.43
C VAL A 78 -3.22 -3.65 -8.95
N SER A 79 -3.37 -2.35 -9.22
CA SER A 79 -4.66 -1.75 -9.62
C SER A 79 -5.13 -2.17 -11.02
N THR A 80 -4.21 -2.51 -11.92
CA THR A 80 -4.55 -2.86 -13.32
C THR A 80 -4.71 -4.35 -13.54
N GLN A 81 -3.98 -5.19 -12.78
CA GLN A 81 -4.00 -6.64 -12.94
C GLN A 81 -5.04 -7.32 -12.05
N ILE A 82 -5.47 -6.67 -10.98
CA ILE A 82 -6.39 -7.22 -9.98
C ILE A 82 -7.69 -6.44 -10.01
N SER A 83 -8.82 -7.13 -10.20
CA SER A 83 -10.15 -6.52 -10.14
C SER A 83 -10.57 -6.24 -8.70
N TYR A 84 -10.99 -5.01 -8.42
CA TYR A 84 -11.51 -4.68 -7.09
C TYR A 84 -12.90 -5.31 -6.88
N GLN A 85 -13.04 -6.04 -5.77
CA GLN A 85 -14.34 -6.58 -5.34
C GLN A 85 -14.49 -6.42 -3.82
N GLY A 86 -15.56 -5.74 -3.40
CA GLY A 86 -15.91 -5.66 -1.99
C GLY A 86 -16.16 -7.06 -1.41
N ARG A 87 -15.70 -7.30 -0.18
CA ARG A 87 -15.87 -8.59 0.48
C ARG A 87 -16.20 -8.38 1.94
N GLU A 88 -17.36 -8.91 2.36
CA GLU A 88 -17.82 -8.84 3.76
C GLU A 88 -17.13 -9.88 4.65
N MET A 89 -16.68 -11.00 4.08
CA MET A 89 -16.00 -12.07 4.82
C MET A 89 -14.74 -11.53 5.50
N GLU A 90 -14.51 -11.94 6.73
CA GLU A 90 -13.33 -11.62 7.51
C GLU A 90 -12.02 -12.15 6.90
N GLY A 91 -10.90 -11.59 7.33
CA GLY A 91 -9.55 -11.99 6.91
C GLY A 91 -9.12 -11.38 5.58
N THR A 92 -7.94 -11.80 5.12
CA THR A 92 -7.30 -11.36 3.88
C THR A 92 -6.92 -12.56 3.02
N GLN A 93 -6.82 -12.34 1.71
CA GLN A 93 -6.16 -13.28 0.82
C GLN A 93 -4.63 -13.17 0.98
N SER A 94 -3.90 -14.27 0.80
CA SER A 94 -2.46 -14.17 0.63
C SER A 94 -2.11 -13.52 -0.72
N PRO A 95 -0.90 -12.94 -0.89
CA PRO A 95 -0.48 -12.36 -2.16
C PRO A 95 -0.64 -13.30 -3.36
N LEU A 96 -0.19 -14.54 -3.22
CA LEU A 96 -0.35 -15.55 -4.28
C LEU A 96 -1.81 -15.89 -4.58
N GLN A 97 -2.69 -15.89 -3.55
CA GLN A 97 -4.14 -16.09 -3.78
C GLN A 97 -4.74 -14.91 -4.54
N THR A 98 -4.38 -13.68 -4.19
CA THR A 98 -4.88 -12.47 -4.89
C THR A 98 -4.44 -12.48 -6.35
N LEU A 99 -3.16 -12.77 -6.63
CA LEU A 99 -2.65 -12.88 -8.00
C LEU A 99 -3.34 -14.01 -8.78
N SER A 100 -3.52 -15.19 -8.16
CA SER A 100 -4.12 -16.33 -8.84
C SER A 100 -5.61 -16.16 -9.13
N ARG A 101 -6.33 -15.44 -8.26
CA ARG A 101 -7.75 -15.15 -8.42
C ARG A 101 -8.02 -13.98 -9.35
N GLY A 102 -7.08 -13.06 -9.48
CA GLY A 102 -7.22 -11.83 -10.25
C GLY A 102 -8.23 -10.84 -9.67
N TRP A 103 -8.62 -11.01 -8.40
CA TRP A 103 -9.52 -10.08 -7.70
C TRP A 103 -9.24 -10.03 -6.20
N GLY A 104 -9.60 -8.91 -5.56
CA GLY A 104 -9.48 -8.71 -4.12
C GLY A 104 -10.20 -7.47 -3.63
N SER A 105 -10.33 -7.35 -2.30
CA SER A 105 -10.82 -6.16 -1.60
C SER A 105 -9.68 -5.18 -1.29
N CYS A 106 -9.99 -4.00 -0.73
CA CYS A 106 -8.97 -3.05 -0.28
C CYS A 106 -7.93 -3.68 0.64
N ARG A 107 -8.33 -4.59 1.53
CA ARG A 107 -7.41 -5.32 2.42
C ARG A 107 -6.46 -6.23 1.66
N ASP A 108 -6.97 -6.92 0.64
CA ASP A 108 -6.18 -7.84 -0.18
C ASP A 108 -5.16 -7.08 -1.04
N PHE A 109 -5.55 -5.89 -1.54
CA PHE A 109 -4.67 -4.98 -2.28
C PHE A 109 -3.55 -4.44 -1.38
N ALA A 110 -3.91 -3.99 -0.16
CA ALA A 110 -2.94 -3.51 0.81
C ALA A 110 -1.93 -4.58 1.20
N VAL A 111 -2.40 -5.84 1.42
CA VAL A 111 -1.53 -6.99 1.69
C VAL A 111 -0.61 -7.28 0.52
N LEU A 112 -1.15 -7.35 -0.70
CA LEU A 112 -0.39 -7.63 -1.92
C LEU A 112 0.74 -6.61 -2.13
N PHE A 113 0.42 -5.32 -2.01
CA PHE A 113 1.38 -4.24 -2.19
C PHE A 113 2.44 -4.18 -1.07
N ALA A 114 2.01 -4.29 0.20
CA ALA A 114 2.94 -4.28 1.33
C ALA A 114 3.94 -5.44 1.24
N GLU A 115 3.47 -6.62 0.83
CA GLU A 115 4.32 -7.79 0.66
C GLU A 115 5.27 -7.62 -0.54
N ALA A 116 4.82 -6.97 -1.62
CA ALA A 116 5.68 -6.64 -2.75
C ALA A 116 6.83 -5.69 -2.33
N ALA A 117 6.52 -4.66 -1.54
CA ALA A 117 7.54 -3.77 -0.99
C ALA A 117 8.54 -4.52 -0.09
N ARG A 118 8.04 -5.41 0.80
CA ARG A 118 8.89 -6.24 1.67
C ARG A 118 9.78 -7.21 0.89
N THR A 119 9.30 -7.76 -0.21
CA THR A 119 10.09 -8.61 -1.11
C THR A 119 11.30 -7.85 -1.68
N LEU A 120 11.18 -6.54 -1.83
CA LEU A 120 12.27 -5.63 -2.21
C LEU A 120 13.04 -5.10 -0.99
N SER A 121 12.86 -5.67 0.19
CA SER A 121 13.47 -5.24 1.46
C SER A 121 13.10 -3.82 1.89
N LEU A 122 11.98 -3.30 1.41
CA LEU A 122 11.43 -2.02 1.86
C LEU A 122 10.49 -2.23 3.06
N GLY A 123 10.62 -1.36 4.07
CA GLY A 123 9.74 -1.39 5.24
C GLY A 123 8.32 -1.02 4.85
N ALA A 124 7.36 -1.94 5.03
CA ALA A 124 5.98 -1.71 4.69
C ALA A 124 5.02 -2.19 5.78
N ARG A 125 3.92 -1.47 5.97
CA ARG A 125 2.84 -1.81 6.91
C ARG A 125 1.48 -1.69 6.26
N ILE A 126 0.50 -2.37 6.85
CA ILE A 126 -0.91 -2.26 6.47
C ILE A 126 -1.58 -1.39 7.51
N VAL A 127 -2.39 -0.45 7.06
CA VAL A 127 -3.18 0.44 7.90
C VAL A 127 -4.66 0.18 7.64
N SER A 128 -5.44 0.15 8.73
CA SER A 128 -6.90 0.05 8.68
C SER A 128 -7.51 1.31 9.27
N GLY A 129 -8.54 1.81 8.62
CA GLY A 129 -9.21 3.04 9.03
C GLY A 129 -10.62 3.13 8.46
N TYR A 130 -11.10 4.35 8.34
CA TYR A 130 -12.42 4.66 7.81
C TYR A 130 -12.30 5.59 6.60
N LEU A 131 -13.04 5.27 5.56
CA LEU A 131 -13.16 6.14 4.40
C LEU A 131 -14.34 7.09 4.61
N PHE A 132 -14.08 8.39 4.56
CA PHE A 132 -15.12 9.40 4.46
C PHE A 132 -15.51 9.58 3.00
N ASP A 133 -16.77 9.31 2.68
CA ASP A 133 -17.33 9.53 1.35
C ASP A 133 -18.42 10.60 1.44
N PRO A 134 -18.16 11.84 0.96
CA PRO A 134 -19.13 12.92 1.01
C PRO A 134 -20.36 12.67 0.11
N GLU A 135 -20.30 11.78 -0.87
CA GLU A 135 -21.40 11.50 -1.80
C GLU A 135 -22.42 10.50 -1.23
N THR A 136 -22.07 9.71 -0.22
CA THR A 136 -23.01 8.80 0.43
C THR A 136 -24.05 9.47 1.33
N HIS A 137 -23.97 10.79 1.52
CA HIS A 137 -24.99 11.57 2.24
C HIS A 137 -26.33 11.74 1.49
N LEU A 138 -26.44 11.32 0.23
CA LEU A 138 -27.63 11.57 -0.59
C LEU A 138 -28.78 10.57 -0.37
N VAL A 139 -28.63 9.50 0.40
CA VAL A 139 -29.71 8.55 0.66
C VAL A 139 -29.67 8.07 2.11
N GLY A 140 -30.20 8.86 3.03
CA GLY A 140 -30.84 8.37 4.27
C GLY A 140 -30.06 7.45 5.23
N SER A 141 -28.78 7.21 5.04
CA SER A 141 -27.93 6.45 5.96
C SER A 141 -27.08 7.41 6.79
N GLU A 142 -27.45 7.60 8.04
CA GLU A 142 -26.64 8.30 9.02
C GLU A 142 -25.26 7.61 9.10
N GLY A 143 -24.21 8.25 8.56
CA GLY A 143 -22.84 8.00 8.95
C GLY A 143 -22.24 6.64 8.59
N ALA A 144 -22.57 6.06 7.46
CA ALA A 144 -21.93 4.83 6.99
C ALA A 144 -20.53 5.12 6.40
N GLY A 145 -19.57 5.49 7.25
CA GLY A 145 -18.17 5.36 6.90
C GLY A 145 -17.84 3.89 6.68
N SER A 146 -17.38 3.51 5.50
CA SER A 146 -16.91 2.14 5.26
C SER A 146 -15.53 1.96 5.89
N THR A 147 -15.28 0.79 6.48
CA THR A 147 -13.94 0.39 6.85
C THR A 147 -13.07 0.30 5.60
N HIS A 148 -11.86 0.81 5.68
CA HIS A 148 -10.92 0.84 4.57
C HIS A 148 -9.54 0.38 5.02
N ALA A 149 -8.74 -0.09 4.06
CA ALA A 149 -7.37 -0.49 4.33
C ALA A 149 -6.47 -0.01 3.19
N TRP A 150 -5.27 0.44 3.55
CA TRP A 150 -4.22 0.84 2.63
C TRP A 150 -2.85 0.34 3.11
N ALA A 151 -1.85 0.50 2.30
CA ALA A 151 -0.47 0.18 2.68
C ALA A 151 0.35 1.46 2.82
N GLU A 152 1.36 1.41 3.67
CA GLU A 152 2.36 2.46 3.79
C GLU A 152 3.76 1.86 3.67
N VAL A 153 4.65 2.59 2.99
CA VAL A 153 6.07 2.23 2.85
C VAL A 153 6.91 3.31 3.52
N PHE A 154 7.86 2.89 4.35
CA PHE A 154 8.80 3.81 4.98
C PHE A 154 9.91 4.17 3.99
N ILE A 155 10.06 5.47 3.73
CA ILE A 155 11.11 6.01 2.88
C ILE A 155 11.91 7.01 3.72
N PRO A 156 13.23 6.82 3.90
CA PRO A 156 14.08 7.74 4.65
C PRO A 156 13.89 9.19 4.22
N GLY A 157 13.75 10.07 5.20
CA GLY A 157 13.45 11.49 5.01
C GLY A 157 11.96 11.82 4.81
N ALA A 158 11.22 10.98 4.11
CA ALA A 158 9.79 11.16 3.88
C ALA A 158 8.90 10.51 4.96
N GLY A 159 9.44 9.51 5.70
CA GLY A 159 8.66 8.74 6.66
C GLY A 159 7.74 7.73 5.97
N TRP A 160 6.55 7.52 6.54
CA TRP A 160 5.55 6.59 6.01
C TRP A 160 4.75 7.22 4.88
N VAL A 161 4.93 6.70 3.67
CA VAL A 161 4.24 7.14 2.45
C VAL A 161 3.08 6.19 2.17
N ALA A 162 1.85 6.71 2.10
CA ALA A 162 0.64 5.93 1.91
C ALA A 162 0.38 5.61 0.43
N PHE A 163 -0.11 4.37 0.19
CA PHE A 163 -0.56 3.86 -1.10
C PHE A 163 -1.97 3.30 -0.92
N ASP A 164 -2.95 4.02 -1.43
CA ASP A 164 -4.36 3.72 -1.30
C ASP A 164 -4.96 3.20 -2.62
N PHE A 165 -5.70 2.10 -2.54
CA PHE A 165 -6.29 1.39 -3.67
C PHE A 165 -7.82 1.52 -3.62
N ARG A 166 -8.38 2.57 -4.22
CA ARG A 166 -9.82 2.84 -4.21
C ARG A 166 -10.54 2.16 -5.37
N ALA A 167 -11.78 1.74 -5.11
CA ALA A 167 -12.70 1.32 -6.16
C ALA A 167 -12.96 2.48 -7.14
N GLY A 168 -12.76 2.25 -8.45
CA GLY A 168 -13.11 3.22 -9.48
C GLY A 168 -11.96 3.89 -10.23
N GLY A 169 -10.72 3.45 -10.07
CA GLY A 169 -9.62 3.77 -11.03
C GLY A 169 -9.23 5.24 -11.14
N ARG A 170 -9.65 6.11 -10.26
CA ARG A 170 -9.14 7.49 -10.19
C ARG A 170 -7.96 7.52 -9.23
N GLY A 171 -6.77 7.39 -9.79
CA GLY A 171 -5.49 7.77 -9.26
C GLY A 171 -5.20 7.43 -7.80
N MET A 172 -4.01 6.92 -7.56
CA MET A 172 -3.44 6.81 -6.22
C MET A 172 -3.62 8.12 -5.46
N SER A 173 -4.31 8.07 -4.32
CA SER A 173 -4.32 9.18 -3.37
C SER A 173 -3.11 9.02 -2.47
N PHE A 174 -2.19 9.97 -2.53
CA PHE A 174 -1.12 10.09 -1.56
C PHE A 174 -1.65 10.98 -0.43
N SER A 175 -1.71 10.47 0.78
CA SER A 175 -2.09 11.23 1.98
C SER A 175 -0.92 11.26 2.94
#